data_247ce2f090ca98acc7eec87a849876f9
#
_entry.id   247ce2f090ca98acc7eec87a849876f9
#
_cell.length_a   1.000
_cell.length_b   1.000
_cell.length_c   1.000
_cell.angle_alpha   90.00
_cell.angle_beta   90.00
_cell.angle_gamma   90.00
#
_symmetry.space_group_name_H-M   'P 1'
#
loop_
_entity.id
_entity.type
_entity.pdbx_description
1 polymer ?
#
loop_
_entity_poly.entity_id
_entity_poly.type
_entity_poly.pdbx_seq_one_letter_code
_entity_poly.pdbx_strand_id
1 'polypeptide(L)'
;MKGTFKAAAALSVLALLTAACASAGSNNGGGGSTSPSAGAGSFSACMVTDTGGLDDKSFNQSSWAGLQAAQKADSSIQIKNLPSNSTADYAKNISTFIAQKCGIIVTVGYLMGDATKAAATANPNQKFAIVDFTYAPHNLPNVNTLVYNTVQDAFLGGYLAAGMTKTGKVATYGGEQFGTVTIYEDGFWDGVQYYNQKHHKNVKVLGWDEKTQKGTFAGSFTDLGAGQRIANTFITEGADIIFPVAGGVGLGSAKAVQTADSGGKNVNMMWVDTDGCISAAVYCKYFITSVEKGITESVKTSVLSAANGSFKGGNYIGTLQNGGAVLAPFHAPWTTHVPASLQAELKTIQSQIESGKIVPATKSPVQ
;
A
#
# COMPACT_ATOMS: atom_id res chain seq x y z
N MET A 1 -31.30 -13.80 -54.06
CA MET A 1 -30.92 -12.73 -54.99
C MET A 1 -29.53 -12.32 -54.54
N LYS A 2 -28.47 -12.88 -55.08
CA LYS A 2 -27.72 -12.58 -56.32
C LYS A 2 -27.40 -11.08 -56.41
N GLY A 3 -26.12 -10.74 -56.26
CA GLY A 3 -25.52 -9.46 -56.59
C GLY A 3 -24.02 -9.51 -56.31
N THR A 4 -23.26 -9.96 -57.33
CA THR A 4 -21.80 -10.07 -57.46
C THR A 4 -21.20 -8.82 -58.08
N PHE A 5 -19.86 -8.76 -58.06
CA PHE A 5 -18.89 -8.01 -58.88
C PHE A 5 -18.31 -6.74 -58.24
N LYS A 6 -17.03 -6.37 -58.41
CA LYS A 6 -15.86 -6.94 -59.14
C LYS A 6 -14.57 -6.29 -58.56
N ALA A 7 -13.49 -6.98 -58.74
CA ALA A 7 -12.10 -6.56 -58.50
C ALA A 7 -11.61 -5.53 -59.55
N ALA A 8 -10.59 -4.76 -59.17
CA ALA A 8 -9.64 -4.20 -60.12
C ALA A 8 -8.28 -4.05 -59.46
N ALA A 9 -7.31 -4.77 -60.00
CA ALA A 9 -5.88 -4.66 -59.76
C ALA A 9 -5.25 -3.63 -60.70
N ALA A 10 -4.25 -2.91 -60.26
CA ALA A 10 -3.32 -2.23 -61.14
C ALA A 10 -1.89 -2.29 -60.54
N LEU A 11 -1.04 -2.92 -61.32
CA LEU A 11 0.43 -2.99 -61.17
C LEU A 11 1.10 -1.71 -61.77
N SER A 12 2.34 -1.56 -61.43
CA SER A 12 3.50 -0.94 -62.12
C SER A 12 4.17 0.18 -61.31
N VAL A 13 5.47 0.44 -61.29
CA VAL A 13 6.66 -0.06 -61.97
C VAL A 13 7.91 0.41 -61.17
N LEU A 14 8.91 -0.38 -61.24
CA LEU A 14 10.29 -0.29 -60.78
C LEU A 14 11.06 0.92 -61.39
N ALA A 15 11.91 1.59 -60.63
CA ALA A 15 13.05 2.31 -61.16
C ALA A 15 14.23 2.30 -60.19
N LEU A 16 15.25 1.53 -60.54
CA LEU A 16 16.63 1.63 -60.04
C LEU A 16 17.35 2.76 -60.72
N LEU A 17 18.16 3.52 -59.96
CA LEU A 17 19.30 4.26 -60.53
C LEU A 17 20.44 4.25 -59.52
N THR A 18 21.58 3.73 -60.02
CA THR A 18 22.89 3.61 -59.41
C THR A 18 23.80 4.80 -59.79
N ALA A 19 24.87 4.92 -59.07
CA ALA A 19 26.15 5.59 -59.36
C ALA A 19 26.39 6.91 -58.64
N ALA A 20 27.58 7.29 -58.24
CA ALA A 20 28.94 6.74 -58.27
C ALA A 20 29.83 7.56 -57.32
N CYS A 21 30.95 7.02 -56.96
CA CYS A 21 32.05 7.57 -56.18
C CYS A 21 32.68 8.84 -56.76
N ALA A 22 33.13 9.75 -55.93
CA ALA A 22 34.36 10.47 -56.14
C ALA A 22 34.98 11.00 -54.84
N SER A 23 36.25 10.93 -54.75
CA SER A 23 37.21 10.97 -53.69
C SER A 23 37.68 12.39 -53.29
N ALA A 24 38.22 12.42 -52.06
CA ALA A 24 39.39 13.15 -51.57
C ALA A 24 39.25 14.65 -51.21
N GLY A 25 39.59 14.91 -49.97
CA GLY A 25 39.87 16.24 -49.41
C GLY A 25 40.06 16.17 -47.88
N SER A 26 41.32 15.98 -47.51
CA SER A 26 41.82 16.07 -46.12
C SER A 26 41.61 17.46 -45.54
N ASN A 27 41.06 17.59 -44.33
CA ASN A 27 41.55 18.54 -43.33
C ASN A 27 41.09 18.24 -41.91
N ASN A 28 42.04 18.35 -41.04
CA ASN A 28 42.05 18.21 -39.60
C ASN A 28 41.04 19.11 -38.88
N GLY A 29 40.25 18.57 -37.96
CA GLY A 29 39.44 19.34 -36.98
C GLY A 29 38.89 18.40 -35.93
N GLY A 30 39.47 18.42 -34.70
CA GLY A 30 39.08 17.59 -33.60
C GLY A 30 37.59 17.78 -33.22
N GLY A 31 36.82 16.75 -33.46
CA GLY A 31 35.46 16.62 -33.03
C GLY A 31 35.37 15.37 -32.13
N GLY A 32 35.15 15.58 -30.86
CA GLY A 32 34.93 14.49 -29.90
C GLY A 32 33.84 13.58 -30.42
N SER A 33 34.16 12.35 -30.71
CA SER A 33 33.21 11.24 -30.88
C SER A 33 32.50 11.04 -29.56
N THR A 34 31.33 11.62 -29.44
CA THR A 34 30.34 11.06 -28.53
C THR A 34 29.91 9.74 -29.10
N SER A 35 30.58 8.65 -28.65
CA SER A 35 30.05 7.31 -28.84
C SER A 35 28.59 7.32 -28.32
N PRO A 36 27.63 6.79 -29.08
CA PRO A 36 26.32 6.57 -28.53
C PRO A 36 26.50 5.66 -27.32
N SER A 37 26.14 6.16 -26.15
CA SER A 37 26.09 5.37 -24.92
C SER A 37 25.37 4.07 -25.28
N ALA A 38 26.05 2.94 -25.08
CA ALA A 38 25.46 1.62 -25.24
C ALA A 38 24.12 1.66 -24.50
N GLY A 39 23.03 1.37 -25.18
CA GLY A 39 21.70 1.48 -24.65
C GLY A 39 21.63 0.84 -23.27
N ALA A 40 21.32 1.62 -22.26
CA ALA A 40 21.11 1.15 -20.92
C ALA A 40 20.06 0.04 -21.02
N GLY A 41 20.47 -1.23 -20.77
CA GLY A 41 19.54 -2.34 -20.76
C GLY A 41 18.39 -1.97 -19.84
N SER A 42 17.14 -2.20 -20.28
CA SER A 42 15.95 -1.83 -19.54
C SER A 42 16.03 -2.39 -18.12
N PHE A 43 15.96 -1.49 -17.14
CA PHE A 43 15.92 -1.88 -15.72
C PHE A 43 14.59 -2.57 -15.41
N SER A 44 14.63 -3.75 -14.77
CA SER A 44 13.41 -4.47 -14.37
C SER A 44 13.18 -4.37 -12.88
N ALA A 45 12.04 -3.84 -12.47
CA ALA A 45 11.54 -3.88 -11.09
C ALA A 45 10.46 -4.96 -10.99
N CYS A 46 10.65 -5.91 -10.09
CA CYS A 46 9.80 -7.09 -9.97
C CYS A 46 9.19 -7.17 -8.58
N MET A 47 7.91 -7.56 -8.49
CA MET A 47 7.20 -7.65 -7.23
C MET A 47 6.65 -9.05 -6.99
N VAL A 48 6.88 -9.58 -5.78
CA VAL A 48 6.25 -10.80 -5.28
C VAL A 48 5.32 -10.40 -4.15
N THR A 49 4.03 -10.71 -4.28
CA THR A 49 3.06 -10.45 -3.21
C THR A 49 2.91 -11.66 -2.29
N ASP A 50 2.42 -11.41 -1.09
CA ASP A 50 1.83 -12.43 -0.26
C ASP A 50 0.48 -12.96 -0.84
N THR A 51 -0.31 -13.65 0.00
CA THR A 51 -1.55 -14.32 -0.42
C THR A 51 -2.71 -13.38 -0.75
N GLY A 52 -2.60 -12.06 -0.51
CA GLY A 52 -3.69 -11.09 -0.72
C GLY A 52 -4.04 -10.81 -2.18
N GLY A 53 -3.11 -11.10 -3.11
CA GLY A 53 -3.28 -10.78 -4.53
C GLY A 53 -3.21 -9.27 -4.81
N LEU A 54 -3.26 -8.87 -6.09
CA LEU A 54 -3.09 -7.46 -6.51
C LEU A 54 -4.37 -6.62 -6.42
N ASP A 55 -5.52 -7.24 -6.26
CA ASP A 55 -6.83 -6.55 -6.28
C ASP A 55 -7.49 -6.49 -4.90
N ASP A 56 -6.67 -6.45 -3.85
CA ASP A 56 -7.10 -6.38 -2.46
C ASP A 56 -7.68 -5.00 -2.07
N LYS A 57 -7.60 -4.02 -2.97
CA LYS A 57 -8.03 -2.62 -2.77
C LYS A 57 -7.31 -1.92 -1.62
N SER A 58 -6.17 -2.44 -1.19
CA SER A 58 -5.45 -2.01 0.01
C SER A 58 -3.93 -2.21 -0.17
N PHE A 59 -3.34 -3.12 0.57
CA PHE A 59 -1.91 -3.32 0.79
C PHE A 59 -1.10 -3.69 -0.47
N ASN A 60 -1.48 -4.79 -1.13
CA ASN A 60 -0.76 -5.26 -2.32
C ASN A 60 -0.99 -4.34 -3.52
N GLN A 61 -2.23 -3.83 -3.68
CA GLN A 61 -2.54 -2.85 -4.73
C GLN A 61 -1.70 -1.59 -4.57
N SER A 62 -1.51 -1.08 -3.34
CA SER A 62 -0.67 0.10 -3.07
C SER A 62 0.80 -0.14 -3.37
N SER A 63 1.29 -1.35 -3.08
CA SER A 63 2.66 -1.76 -3.42
C SER A 63 2.86 -1.81 -4.94
N TRP A 64 1.91 -2.37 -5.68
CA TRP A 64 1.95 -2.39 -7.14
C TRP A 64 1.86 -0.98 -7.73
N ALA A 65 1.03 -0.12 -7.18
CA ALA A 65 0.95 1.30 -7.56
C ALA A 65 2.31 2.01 -7.40
N GLY A 66 3.13 1.61 -6.43
CA GLY A 66 4.50 2.10 -6.25
C GLY A 66 5.42 1.75 -7.43
N LEU A 67 5.36 0.50 -7.93
CA LEU A 67 6.11 0.11 -9.14
C LEU A 67 5.60 0.88 -10.37
N GLN A 68 4.29 1.01 -10.52
CA GLN A 68 3.68 1.78 -11.62
C GLN A 68 4.08 3.27 -11.56
N ALA A 69 4.13 3.86 -10.37
CA ALA A 69 4.57 5.23 -10.18
C ALA A 69 6.07 5.41 -10.50
N ALA A 70 6.92 4.42 -10.19
CA ALA A 70 8.32 4.41 -10.60
C ALA A 70 8.47 4.33 -12.13
N GLN A 71 7.74 3.45 -12.80
CA GLN A 71 7.72 3.33 -14.26
C GLN A 71 7.20 4.63 -14.93
N LYS A 72 6.20 5.28 -14.33
CA LYS A 72 5.71 6.57 -14.84
C LYS A 72 6.76 7.68 -14.70
N ALA A 73 7.58 7.64 -13.63
CA ALA A 73 8.65 8.61 -13.41
C ALA A 73 9.89 8.34 -14.30
N ASP A 74 10.17 7.08 -14.61
CA ASP A 74 11.23 6.64 -15.50
C ASP A 74 10.71 5.52 -16.41
N SER A 75 10.36 5.87 -17.64
CA SER A 75 9.78 4.94 -18.63
C SER A 75 10.72 3.82 -19.10
N SER A 76 12.01 3.88 -18.76
CA SER A 76 12.97 2.80 -19.02
C SER A 76 12.77 1.60 -18.07
N ILE A 77 12.03 1.80 -16.96
CA ILE A 77 11.76 0.75 -15.97
C ILE A 77 10.66 -0.19 -16.49
N GLN A 78 10.99 -1.47 -16.57
CA GLN A 78 10.03 -2.53 -16.84
C GLN A 78 9.51 -3.10 -15.51
N ILE A 79 8.21 -3.24 -15.35
CA ILE A 79 7.61 -3.78 -14.13
C ILE A 79 6.99 -5.14 -14.34
N LYS A 80 7.15 -6.04 -13.37
CA LYS A 80 6.60 -7.39 -13.38
C LYS A 80 6.06 -7.74 -11.99
N ASN A 81 5.08 -8.64 -11.92
CA ASN A 81 4.63 -9.20 -10.66
C ASN A 81 4.40 -10.70 -10.74
N LEU A 82 4.52 -11.37 -9.61
CA LEU A 82 4.12 -12.76 -9.35
C LEU A 82 3.34 -12.77 -8.03
N PRO A 83 2.02 -12.95 -8.07
CA PRO A 83 1.25 -13.18 -6.86
C PRO A 83 1.51 -14.57 -6.30
N SER A 84 1.46 -14.70 -4.98
CA SER A 84 1.55 -15.99 -4.30
C SER A 84 0.18 -16.43 -3.80
N ASN A 85 -0.13 -17.71 -3.95
CA ASN A 85 -1.38 -18.30 -3.47
C ASN A 85 -1.21 -18.91 -2.06
N SER A 86 0.04 -19.17 -1.68
CA SER A 86 0.42 -19.73 -0.38
C SER A 86 1.85 -19.35 -0.01
N THR A 87 2.23 -19.53 1.24
CA THR A 87 3.61 -19.33 1.71
C THR A 87 4.64 -20.22 0.98
N ALA A 88 4.21 -21.36 0.45
CA ALA A 88 5.07 -22.27 -0.33
C ALA A 88 5.52 -21.65 -1.67
N ASP A 89 4.81 -20.65 -2.18
CA ASP A 89 5.15 -19.98 -3.43
C ASP A 89 6.25 -18.92 -3.27
N TYR A 90 6.47 -18.40 -2.06
CA TYR A 90 7.32 -17.23 -1.82
C TYR A 90 8.74 -17.43 -2.33
N ALA A 91 9.44 -18.45 -1.85
CA ALA A 91 10.82 -18.72 -2.27
C ALA A 91 10.94 -19.01 -3.78
N LYS A 92 9.98 -19.72 -4.36
CA LYS A 92 9.92 -20.05 -5.79
C LYS A 92 9.74 -18.77 -6.62
N ASN A 93 8.81 -17.90 -6.26
CA ASN A 93 8.53 -16.66 -6.97
C ASN A 93 9.71 -15.70 -6.90
N ILE A 94 10.37 -15.57 -5.74
CA ILE A 94 11.60 -14.78 -5.58
C ILE A 94 12.72 -15.35 -6.47
N SER A 95 12.95 -16.65 -6.43
CA SER A 95 13.98 -17.33 -7.25
C SER A 95 13.73 -17.14 -8.75
N THR A 96 12.46 -17.14 -9.18
CA THR A 96 12.08 -16.87 -10.57
C THR A 96 12.56 -15.48 -11.01
N PHE A 97 12.37 -14.46 -10.19
CA PHE A 97 12.82 -13.12 -10.53
C PHE A 97 14.33 -12.90 -10.42
N ILE A 98 15.01 -13.62 -9.52
CA ILE A 98 16.48 -13.67 -9.49
C ILE A 98 17.00 -14.25 -10.82
N ALA A 99 16.45 -15.38 -11.27
CA ALA A 99 16.82 -16.01 -12.55
C ALA A 99 16.54 -15.09 -13.75
N GLN A 100 15.50 -14.27 -13.70
CA GLN A 100 15.18 -13.26 -14.70
C GLN A 100 16.04 -12.00 -14.61
N LYS A 101 16.99 -11.93 -13.66
CA LYS A 101 17.90 -10.79 -13.45
C LYS A 101 17.16 -9.47 -13.21
N CYS A 102 16.09 -9.49 -12.42
CA CYS A 102 15.41 -8.25 -12.00
C CYS A 102 16.40 -7.33 -11.29
N GLY A 103 16.41 -6.05 -11.63
CA GLY A 103 17.30 -5.05 -11.02
C GLY A 103 16.99 -4.78 -9.55
N ILE A 104 15.71 -4.93 -9.16
CA ILE A 104 15.23 -4.96 -7.77
C ILE A 104 14.05 -5.92 -7.67
N ILE A 105 13.95 -6.63 -6.55
CA ILE A 105 12.79 -7.47 -6.21
C ILE A 105 12.13 -6.87 -4.97
N VAL A 106 10.88 -6.45 -5.12
CA VAL A 106 10.03 -5.96 -4.03
C VAL A 106 9.18 -7.12 -3.53
N THR A 107 9.38 -7.52 -2.29
CA THR A 107 8.55 -8.53 -1.61
C THR A 107 7.56 -7.82 -0.69
N VAL A 108 6.31 -8.25 -0.68
CA VAL A 108 5.23 -7.53 -0.02
C VAL A 108 4.56 -8.41 1.02
N GLY A 109 4.63 -7.97 2.28
CA GLY A 109 3.96 -8.62 3.40
C GLY A 109 4.88 -9.23 4.45
N TYR A 110 4.41 -9.21 5.69
CA TYR A 110 5.12 -9.72 6.86
C TYR A 110 5.59 -11.18 6.69
N LEU A 111 4.76 -12.02 6.11
CA LEU A 111 5.07 -13.44 5.89
C LEU A 111 6.18 -13.69 4.87
N MET A 112 6.57 -12.68 4.08
CA MET A 112 7.68 -12.78 3.12
C MET A 112 9.07 -12.67 3.79
N GLY A 113 9.13 -12.30 5.09
CA GLY A 113 10.37 -11.98 5.79
C GLY A 113 11.47 -13.04 5.66
N ASP A 114 11.16 -14.29 6.03
CA ASP A 114 12.15 -15.38 6.00
C ASP A 114 12.59 -15.74 4.58
N ALA A 115 11.66 -15.79 3.62
CA ALA A 115 11.98 -16.08 2.22
C ALA A 115 12.86 -14.98 1.60
N THR A 116 12.58 -13.73 1.89
CA THR A 116 13.38 -12.58 1.44
C THR A 116 14.77 -12.60 2.07
N LYS A 117 14.87 -12.88 3.38
CA LYS A 117 16.16 -12.99 4.08
C LYS A 117 17.06 -14.08 3.45
N ALA A 118 16.49 -15.26 3.26
CA ALA A 118 17.21 -16.38 2.65
C ALA A 118 17.71 -16.03 1.24
N ALA A 119 16.84 -15.46 0.41
CA ALA A 119 17.17 -15.05 -0.94
C ALA A 119 18.24 -13.94 -0.97
N ALA A 120 18.11 -12.91 -0.12
CA ALA A 120 19.05 -11.80 -0.04
C ALA A 120 20.44 -12.25 0.43
N THR A 121 20.50 -13.15 1.42
CA THR A 121 21.75 -13.72 1.93
C THR A 121 22.47 -14.56 0.87
N ALA A 122 21.72 -15.37 0.12
CA ALA A 122 22.29 -16.20 -0.95
C ALA A 122 22.69 -15.38 -2.20
N ASN A 123 22.16 -14.17 -2.36
CA ASN A 123 22.39 -13.33 -3.54
C ASN A 123 22.78 -11.89 -3.13
N PRO A 124 23.98 -11.65 -2.59
CA PRO A 124 24.37 -10.37 -2.00
C PRO A 124 24.39 -9.19 -2.97
N ASN A 125 24.47 -9.45 -4.27
CA ASN A 125 24.43 -8.42 -5.32
C ASN A 125 23.00 -8.12 -5.82
N GLN A 126 22.01 -8.94 -5.48
CA GLN A 126 20.62 -8.71 -5.82
C GLN A 126 20.03 -7.69 -4.83
N LYS A 127 19.41 -6.64 -5.36
CA LYS A 127 18.72 -5.64 -4.54
C LYS A 127 17.30 -6.12 -4.20
N PHE A 128 16.91 -5.90 -2.96
CA PHE A 128 15.55 -6.20 -2.46
C PHE A 128 14.95 -4.98 -1.76
N ALA A 129 13.63 -4.87 -1.82
CA ALA A 129 12.85 -4.12 -0.85
C ALA A 129 11.80 -5.04 -0.24
N ILE A 130 11.48 -4.88 1.03
CA ILE A 130 10.42 -5.64 1.69
C ILE A 130 9.47 -4.70 2.42
N VAL A 131 8.17 -4.89 2.19
CA VAL A 131 7.10 -4.11 2.82
C VAL A 131 6.59 -4.84 4.05
N ASP A 132 6.45 -4.10 5.15
CA ASP A 132 5.94 -4.58 6.46
C ASP A 132 6.81 -5.63 7.17
N PHE A 133 8.11 -5.63 6.90
CA PHE A 133 9.05 -6.44 7.65
C PHE A 133 10.37 -5.71 7.87
N THR A 134 11.03 -5.95 9.00
CA THR A 134 12.36 -5.40 9.32
C THR A 134 13.31 -6.49 9.77
N TYR A 135 14.59 -6.32 9.48
CA TYR A 135 15.67 -7.16 9.99
C TYR A 135 16.49 -6.45 11.10
N ALA A 136 16.01 -5.31 11.59
CA ALA A 136 16.68 -4.59 12.66
C ALA A 136 16.88 -5.50 13.90
N PRO A 137 18.01 -5.38 14.65
CA PRO A 137 19.14 -4.47 14.38
C PRO A 137 20.15 -4.99 13.34
N HIS A 138 19.94 -6.18 12.77
CA HIS A 138 20.88 -6.85 11.84
C HIS A 138 20.45 -6.71 10.38
N ASN A 139 20.44 -5.46 9.90
CA ASN A 139 20.02 -5.16 8.54
C ASN A 139 20.91 -5.82 7.48
N LEU A 140 20.29 -6.26 6.38
CA LEU A 140 20.97 -6.80 5.22
C LEU A 140 21.36 -5.64 4.28
N PRO A 141 22.62 -5.55 3.83
CA PRO A 141 23.09 -4.39 3.05
C PRO A 141 22.44 -4.25 1.67
N ASN A 142 21.85 -5.34 1.16
CA ASN A 142 21.14 -5.40 -0.12
C ASN A 142 19.62 -5.41 0.03
N VAL A 143 19.08 -5.12 1.21
CA VAL A 143 17.65 -5.06 1.48
C VAL A 143 17.27 -3.69 2.04
N ASN A 144 16.28 -3.04 1.44
CA ASN A 144 15.60 -1.88 2.00
C ASN A 144 14.28 -2.35 2.64
N THR A 145 14.15 -2.18 3.95
CA THR A 145 12.94 -2.54 4.69
C THR A 145 12.02 -1.33 4.80
N LEU A 146 10.75 -1.51 4.48
CA LEU A 146 9.73 -0.47 4.44
C LEU A 146 8.69 -0.77 5.51
N VAL A 147 8.82 -0.14 6.67
CA VAL A 147 7.90 -0.29 7.80
C VAL A 147 7.23 1.03 8.15
N TYR A 148 6.10 0.98 8.85
CA TYR A 148 5.25 2.16 9.05
C TYR A 148 4.79 2.26 10.49
N ASN A 149 4.96 3.42 11.09
CA ASN A 149 4.55 3.71 12.46
C ASN A 149 3.08 4.11 12.52
N THR A 150 2.24 3.18 12.09
CA THR A 150 0.80 3.39 11.90
C THR A 150 0.01 3.52 13.21
N VAL A 151 0.66 3.37 14.37
CA VAL A 151 0.04 3.78 15.63
C VAL A 151 -0.32 5.27 15.63
N GLN A 152 0.43 6.09 14.87
CA GLN A 152 0.26 7.55 14.84
C GLN A 152 -1.02 7.98 14.12
N ASP A 153 -1.25 7.50 12.91
CA ASP A 153 -2.43 7.83 12.11
C ASP A 153 -3.66 7.03 12.55
N ALA A 154 -3.48 5.81 13.03
CA ALA A 154 -4.55 5.04 13.65
C ALA A 154 -5.08 5.70 14.94
N PHE A 155 -4.20 6.36 15.73
CA PHE A 155 -4.61 7.19 16.85
C PHE A 155 -5.55 8.32 16.41
N LEU A 156 -5.22 9.00 15.32
CA LEU A 156 -6.11 10.03 14.74
C LEU A 156 -7.42 9.41 14.27
N GLY A 157 -7.38 8.22 13.65
CA GLY A 157 -8.55 7.46 13.25
C GLY A 157 -9.46 7.11 14.43
N GLY A 158 -8.89 6.60 15.52
CA GLY A 158 -9.62 6.27 16.75
C GLY A 158 -10.25 7.50 17.41
N TYR A 159 -9.50 8.60 17.47
CA TYR A 159 -10.02 9.89 17.96
C TYR A 159 -11.20 10.39 17.11
N LEU A 160 -11.07 10.32 15.80
CA LEU A 160 -12.14 10.68 14.88
C LEU A 160 -13.36 9.78 15.05
N ALA A 161 -13.19 8.47 15.13
CA ALA A 161 -14.27 7.50 15.32
C ALA A 161 -15.05 7.81 16.63
N ALA A 162 -14.32 8.08 17.72
CA ALA A 162 -14.93 8.44 18.99
C ALA A 162 -15.73 9.75 18.93
N GLY A 163 -15.28 10.72 18.13
CA GLY A 163 -15.98 12.00 17.93
C GLY A 163 -17.21 11.89 17.02
N MET A 164 -17.24 10.89 16.15
CA MET A 164 -18.30 10.71 15.15
C MET A 164 -19.39 9.72 15.56
N THR A 165 -19.07 8.74 16.43
CA THR A 165 -20.04 7.71 16.84
C THR A 165 -21.31 8.31 17.44
N LYS A 166 -22.46 7.73 17.13
CA LYS A 166 -23.76 8.07 17.69
C LYS A 166 -24.19 7.07 18.76
N THR A 167 -23.70 5.84 18.69
CA THR A 167 -24.04 4.78 19.65
C THR A 167 -23.08 4.74 20.86
N GLY A 168 -21.93 5.40 20.77
CA GLY A 168 -20.86 5.31 21.74
C GLY A 168 -20.08 3.99 21.67
N LYS A 169 -20.22 3.24 20.58
CA LYS A 169 -19.48 2.01 20.33
C LYS A 169 -18.86 2.04 18.95
N VAL A 170 -17.54 1.84 18.89
CA VAL A 170 -16.77 1.67 17.67
C VAL A 170 -16.09 0.31 17.69
N ALA A 171 -15.66 -0.20 16.56
CA ALA A 171 -15.06 -1.51 16.48
C ALA A 171 -13.81 -1.51 15.60
N THR A 172 -12.85 -2.39 15.91
CA THR A 172 -11.74 -2.74 15.04
C THR A 172 -11.47 -4.24 15.10
N TYR A 173 -10.88 -4.80 14.04
CA TYR A 173 -10.40 -6.17 14.00
C TYR A 173 -9.28 -6.31 12.99
N GLY A 174 -8.41 -7.30 13.18
CA GLY A 174 -7.30 -7.59 12.28
C GLY A 174 -7.57 -8.71 11.28
N GLY A 175 -6.78 -8.76 10.22
CA GLY A 175 -6.71 -9.93 9.35
C GLY A 175 -6.10 -11.11 10.10
N GLU A 176 -4.85 -10.99 10.51
CA GLU A 176 -4.11 -11.91 11.37
C GLU A 176 -3.36 -11.14 12.45
N GLN A 177 -3.02 -11.82 13.57
CA GLN A 177 -2.37 -11.16 14.71
C GLN A 177 -0.87 -11.00 14.49
N PHE A 178 -0.50 -10.07 13.62
CA PHE A 178 0.89 -9.64 13.40
C PHE A 178 1.14 -8.26 13.99
N GLY A 179 2.40 -7.95 14.35
CA GLY A 179 2.77 -6.64 14.87
C GLY A 179 2.41 -5.49 13.93
N THR A 180 2.49 -5.69 12.61
CA THR A 180 2.11 -4.72 11.57
C THR A 180 0.59 -4.51 11.45
N VAL A 181 -0.22 -5.35 12.08
CA VAL A 181 -1.68 -5.24 12.20
C VAL A 181 -2.05 -4.67 13.57
N THR A 182 -1.52 -5.26 14.65
CA THR A 182 -1.87 -4.85 16.02
C THR A 182 -1.42 -3.43 16.36
N ILE A 183 -0.38 -2.91 15.70
CA ILE A 183 0.04 -1.51 15.83
C ILE A 183 -1.07 -0.51 15.42
N TYR A 184 -1.88 -0.84 14.42
CA TYR A 184 -3.05 -0.03 14.04
C TYR A 184 -4.16 -0.13 15.10
N GLU A 185 -4.41 -1.35 15.59
CA GLU A 185 -5.46 -1.60 16.58
C GLU A 185 -5.13 -0.91 17.91
N ASP A 186 -3.84 -0.94 18.31
CA ASP A 186 -3.34 -0.20 19.47
C ASP A 186 -3.57 1.31 19.31
N GLY A 187 -3.16 1.88 18.18
CA GLY A 187 -3.35 3.30 17.89
C GLY A 187 -4.82 3.70 17.88
N PHE A 188 -5.66 2.92 17.22
CA PHE A 188 -7.11 3.18 17.18
C PHE A 188 -7.72 3.16 18.58
N TRP A 189 -7.38 2.15 19.38
CA TRP A 189 -7.84 2.04 20.76
C TRP A 189 -7.39 3.24 21.61
N ASP A 190 -6.10 3.59 21.53
CA ASP A 190 -5.50 4.68 22.30
C ASP A 190 -6.12 6.05 21.91
N GLY A 191 -6.35 6.27 20.62
CA GLY A 191 -7.05 7.45 20.11
C GLY A 191 -8.47 7.61 20.67
N VAL A 192 -9.22 6.49 20.77
CA VAL A 192 -10.55 6.48 21.42
C VAL A 192 -10.43 6.83 22.91
N GLN A 193 -9.44 6.25 23.62
CA GLN A 193 -9.25 6.56 25.05
C GLN A 193 -8.85 8.02 25.25
N TYR A 194 -8.01 8.58 24.37
CA TYR A 194 -7.62 9.98 24.43
C TYR A 194 -8.83 10.92 24.20
N TYR A 195 -9.70 10.60 23.26
CA TYR A 195 -10.98 11.31 23.07
C TYR A 195 -11.85 11.25 24.32
N ASN A 196 -12.00 10.06 24.90
CA ASN A 196 -12.78 9.84 26.13
C ASN A 196 -12.29 10.72 27.27
N GLN A 197 -10.97 10.74 27.48
CA GLN A 197 -10.35 11.57 28.53
C GLN A 197 -10.60 13.06 28.29
N LYS A 198 -10.37 13.53 27.07
CA LYS A 198 -10.45 14.94 26.71
C LYS A 198 -11.87 15.50 26.75
N HIS A 199 -12.86 14.69 26.36
CA HIS A 199 -14.26 15.10 26.24
C HIS A 199 -15.17 14.53 27.34
N HIS A 200 -14.60 13.85 28.36
CA HIS A 200 -15.35 13.18 29.44
C HIS A 200 -16.44 12.24 28.89
N LYS A 201 -16.08 11.44 27.87
CA LYS A 201 -16.95 10.44 27.24
C LYS A 201 -16.56 9.04 27.68
N ASN A 202 -17.33 8.04 27.22
CA ASN A 202 -17.10 6.62 27.51
C ASN A 202 -17.40 5.78 26.28
N VAL A 203 -16.80 6.16 25.13
CA VAL A 203 -16.89 5.38 23.90
C VAL A 203 -16.17 4.06 24.10
N LYS A 204 -16.80 2.97 23.69
CA LYS A 204 -16.25 1.62 23.81
C LYS A 204 -15.65 1.17 22.49
N VAL A 205 -14.50 0.52 22.56
CA VAL A 205 -13.90 -0.20 21.42
C VAL A 205 -14.27 -1.66 21.54
N LEU A 206 -14.89 -2.22 20.50
CA LEU A 206 -15.13 -3.64 20.34
C LEU A 206 -14.04 -4.24 19.47
N GLY A 207 -13.72 -5.49 19.69
CA GLY A 207 -12.82 -6.26 18.84
C GLY A 207 -11.33 -6.14 19.15
N TRP A 208 -10.91 -5.19 20.01
CA TRP A 208 -9.52 -5.09 20.47
C TRP A 208 -9.42 -4.53 21.89
N ASP A 209 -8.53 -5.09 22.65
CA ASP A 209 -8.10 -4.58 23.95
C ASP A 209 -6.56 -4.44 23.97
N GLU A 210 -6.08 -3.22 23.88
CA GLU A 210 -4.64 -2.91 23.86
C GLU A 210 -3.91 -3.43 25.10
N LYS A 211 -4.57 -3.39 26.28
CA LYS A 211 -3.92 -3.78 27.55
C LYS A 211 -3.60 -5.26 27.58
N THR A 212 -4.52 -6.08 27.11
CA THR A 212 -4.39 -7.54 27.10
C THR A 212 -3.86 -8.10 25.78
N GLN A 213 -3.79 -7.28 24.71
CA GLN A 213 -3.43 -7.68 23.34
C GLN A 213 -4.31 -8.83 22.83
N LYS A 214 -5.60 -8.77 23.17
CA LYS A 214 -6.60 -9.74 22.73
C LYS A 214 -7.64 -9.05 21.88
N GLY A 215 -8.02 -9.71 20.80
CA GLY A 215 -9.01 -9.14 19.88
C GLY A 215 -9.62 -10.15 18.93
N THR A 216 -10.30 -9.61 17.94
CA THR A 216 -10.95 -10.36 16.87
C THR A 216 -10.08 -10.33 15.63
N PHE A 217 -9.82 -11.48 15.04
CA PHE A 217 -9.08 -11.64 13.82
C PHE A 217 -9.85 -12.50 12.82
N ALA A 218 -9.77 -12.15 11.54
CA ALA A 218 -10.41 -12.93 10.48
C ALA A 218 -9.71 -14.27 10.21
N GLY A 219 -8.43 -14.40 10.61
CA GLY A 219 -7.57 -15.53 10.30
C GLY A 219 -7.18 -15.58 8.81
N SER A 220 -7.31 -14.47 8.11
CA SER A 220 -7.07 -14.35 6.66
C SER A 220 -7.01 -12.89 6.24
N PHE A 221 -6.37 -12.62 5.06
CA PHE A 221 -6.46 -11.36 4.35
C PHE A 221 -7.32 -11.45 3.07
N THR A 222 -7.93 -12.63 2.80
CA THR A 222 -8.67 -12.89 1.56
C THR A 222 -10.12 -13.38 1.77
N ASP A 223 -10.50 -13.85 2.96
CA ASP A 223 -11.86 -14.31 3.23
C ASP A 223 -12.84 -13.14 3.47
N LEU A 224 -13.45 -12.65 2.38
CA LEU A 224 -14.47 -11.60 2.43
C LEU A 224 -15.65 -12.00 3.32
N GLY A 225 -16.00 -13.29 3.34
CA GLY A 225 -17.08 -13.81 4.17
C GLY A 225 -16.79 -13.66 5.67
N ALA A 226 -15.52 -13.86 6.10
CA ALA A 226 -15.11 -13.59 7.46
C ALA A 226 -15.30 -12.13 7.83
N GLY A 227 -14.85 -11.20 6.96
CA GLY A 227 -15.04 -9.77 7.17
C GLY A 227 -16.50 -9.38 7.31
N GLN A 228 -17.37 -9.94 6.46
CA GLN A 228 -18.81 -9.69 6.54
C GLN A 228 -19.42 -10.20 7.84
N ARG A 229 -19.04 -11.42 8.28
CA ARG A 229 -19.54 -12.00 9.55
C ARG A 229 -19.11 -11.17 10.75
N ILE A 230 -17.83 -10.81 10.84
CA ILE A 230 -17.27 -10.00 11.92
C ILE A 230 -17.97 -8.65 11.99
N ALA A 231 -18.09 -7.94 10.88
CA ALA A 231 -18.76 -6.66 10.84
C ALA A 231 -20.24 -6.76 11.26
N ASN A 232 -20.97 -7.77 10.81
CA ASN A 232 -22.35 -8.01 11.23
C ASN A 232 -22.46 -8.27 12.75
N THR A 233 -21.51 -8.96 13.34
CA THR A 233 -21.45 -9.15 14.80
C THR A 233 -21.30 -7.82 15.52
N PHE A 234 -20.35 -6.98 15.13
CA PHE A 234 -20.15 -5.66 15.74
C PHE A 234 -21.35 -4.74 15.56
N ILE A 235 -21.99 -4.76 14.37
CA ILE A 235 -23.22 -4.01 14.12
C ILE A 235 -24.36 -4.48 15.05
N THR A 236 -24.45 -5.78 15.29
CA THR A 236 -25.44 -6.36 16.20
C THR A 236 -25.17 -5.98 17.66
N GLU A 237 -23.89 -5.87 18.04
CA GLU A 237 -23.45 -5.41 19.36
C GLU A 237 -23.58 -3.88 19.53
N GLY A 238 -23.95 -3.18 18.46
CA GLY A 238 -24.27 -1.76 18.45
C GLY A 238 -23.11 -0.84 18.05
N ALA A 239 -22.04 -1.36 17.45
CA ALA A 239 -21.02 -0.51 16.82
C ALA A 239 -21.61 0.18 15.58
N ASP A 240 -21.34 1.47 15.43
CA ASP A 240 -21.75 2.28 14.28
C ASP A 240 -20.58 2.78 13.44
N ILE A 241 -19.34 2.49 13.87
CA ILE A 241 -18.12 2.74 13.10
C ILE A 241 -17.20 1.53 13.24
N ILE A 242 -16.77 0.97 12.10
CA ILE A 242 -15.92 -0.22 12.05
C ILE A 242 -14.63 0.11 11.30
N PHE A 243 -13.48 -0.27 11.87
CA PHE A 243 -12.16 -0.14 11.27
C PHE A 243 -11.54 -1.53 11.07
N PRO A 244 -11.67 -2.17 9.90
CA PRO A 244 -11.02 -3.42 9.58
C PRO A 244 -9.55 -3.20 9.19
N VAL A 245 -8.62 -3.78 9.95
CA VAL A 245 -7.18 -3.82 9.64
C VAL A 245 -6.87 -5.15 8.97
N ALA A 246 -7.47 -5.37 7.80
CA ALA A 246 -7.57 -6.72 7.24
C ALA A 246 -7.45 -6.79 5.70
N GLY A 247 -6.89 -5.77 5.05
CA GLY A 247 -6.73 -5.74 3.60
C GLY A 247 -8.03 -6.02 2.87
N GLY A 248 -8.01 -6.92 1.88
CA GLY A 248 -9.16 -7.28 1.06
C GLY A 248 -10.38 -7.81 1.83
N VAL A 249 -10.17 -8.40 3.01
CA VAL A 249 -11.27 -8.85 3.90
C VAL A 249 -12.18 -7.69 4.31
N GLY A 250 -11.65 -6.46 4.37
CA GLY A 250 -12.41 -5.24 4.62
C GLY A 250 -13.55 -4.99 3.61
N LEU A 251 -13.46 -5.52 2.38
CA LEU A 251 -14.56 -5.44 1.41
C LEU A 251 -15.81 -6.19 1.87
N GLY A 252 -15.62 -7.30 2.61
CA GLY A 252 -16.72 -8.00 3.28
C GLY A 252 -17.39 -7.12 4.33
N SER A 253 -16.61 -6.37 5.13
CA SER A 253 -17.15 -5.41 6.09
C SER A 253 -17.89 -4.27 5.39
N ALA A 254 -17.36 -3.74 4.29
CA ALA A 254 -18.02 -2.70 3.49
C ALA A 254 -19.39 -3.19 2.97
N LYS A 255 -19.48 -4.46 2.58
CA LYS A 255 -20.75 -5.07 2.17
C LYS A 255 -21.73 -5.20 3.34
N ALA A 256 -21.26 -5.56 4.54
CA ALA A 256 -22.10 -5.60 5.74
C ALA A 256 -22.63 -4.21 6.11
N VAL A 257 -21.77 -3.19 6.08
CA VAL A 257 -22.12 -1.79 6.32
C VAL A 257 -23.15 -1.32 5.30
N GLN A 258 -22.94 -1.56 4.01
CA GLN A 258 -23.92 -1.24 2.95
C GLN A 258 -25.29 -1.88 3.20
N THR A 259 -25.29 -3.15 3.62
CA THR A 259 -26.53 -3.89 3.88
C THR A 259 -27.24 -3.31 5.11
N ALA A 260 -26.51 -2.97 6.16
CA ALA A 260 -27.05 -2.34 7.38
C ALA A 260 -27.65 -0.97 7.09
N ASP A 261 -26.97 -0.13 6.29
CA ASP A 261 -27.44 1.19 5.86
C ASP A 261 -28.75 1.07 5.05
N SER A 262 -28.81 0.11 4.12
CA SER A 262 -30.02 -0.19 3.34
C SER A 262 -31.19 -0.66 4.22
N GLY A 263 -30.90 -1.23 5.39
CA GLY A 263 -31.84 -1.61 6.43
C GLY A 263 -32.19 -0.48 7.41
N GLY A 264 -31.74 0.75 7.18
CA GLY A 264 -32.02 1.92 7.99
C GLY A 264 -31.11 2.10 9.21
N LYS A 265 -30.02 1.31 9.33
CA LYS A 265 -29.00 1.51 10.37
C LYS A 265 -27.93 2.46 9.84
N ASN A 266 -27.65 3.53 10.55
CA ASN A 266 -26.56 4.45 10.20
C ASN A 266 -25.22 3.87 10.69
N VAL A 267 -24.58 3.06 9.86
CA VAL A 267 -23.27 2.43 10.13
C VAL A 267 -22.27 2.90 9.10
N ASN A 268 -21.07 3.20 9.55
CA ASN A 268 -19.97 3.68 8.72
C ASN A 268 -18.70 2.90 9.02
N MET A 269 -17.63 3.17 8.28
CA MET A 269 -16.35 2.51 8.51
C MET A 269 -15.17 3.41 8.14
N MET A 270 -13.97 2.96 8.44
CA MET A 270 -12.72 3.50 7.94
C MET A 270 -12.05 2.46 7.06
N TRP A 271 -11.31 2.91 6.05
CA TRP A 271 -10.50 2.02 5.22
C TRP A 271 -9.06 1.96 5.73
N VAL A 272 -8.26 1.02 5.21
CA VAL A 272 -6.90 0.77 5.66
C VAL A 272 -5.90 0.79 4.48
N ASP A 273 -4.66 1.14 4.77
CA ASP A 273 -3.46 1.14 3.91
C ASP A 273 -3.46 2.15 2.76
N THR A 274 -4.60 2.49 2.19
CA THR A 274 -4.73 3.43 1.07
C THR A 274 -6.07 4.16 1.14
N ASP A 275 -6.24 5.23 0.34
CA ASP A 275 -7.52 5.93 0.23
C ASP A 275 -8.61 5.03 -0.38
N GLY A 276 -9.53 4.56 0.48
CA GLY A 276 -10.63 3.69 0.09
C GLY A 276 -11.60 4.35 -0.89
N CYS A 277 -11.69 5.66 -0.88
CA CYS A 277 -12.52 6.37 -1.86
C CYS A 277 -11.94 6.32 -3.28
N ILE A 278 -10.64 6.02 -3.41
CA ILE A 278 -9.97 5.78 -4.68
C ILE A 278 -9.97 4.29 -5.01
N SER A 279 -9.53 3.44 -4.07
CA SER A 279 -9.29 2.02 -4.33
C SER A 279 -10.56 1.17 -4.30
N ALA A 280 -11.54 1.51 -3.44
CA ALA A 280 -12.83 0.83 -3.26
C ALA A 280 -14.01 1.82 -3.42
N ALA A 281 -13.96 2.66 -4.45
CA ALA A 281 -14.81 3.83 -4.69
C ALA A 281 -16.32 3.56 -4.56
N VAL A 282 -16.79 2.36 -4.87
CA VAL A 282 -18.21 1.97 -4.75
C VAL A 282 -18.74 2.03 -3.31
N TYR A 283 -17.85 2.00 -2.33
CA TYR A 283 -18.16 2.09 -0.91
C TYR A 283 -17.79 3.44 -0.28
N CYS A 284 -17.24 4.40 -1.06
CA CYS A 284 -16.69 5.66 -0.56
C CYS A 284 -17.64 6.40 0.39
N LYS A 285 -18.94 6.42 0.12
CA LYS A 285 -19.92 7.10 0.99
C LYS A 285 -19.96 6.58 2.44
N TYR A 286 -19.46 5.35 2.67
CA TYR A 286 -19.37 4.74 4.00
C TYR A 286 -18.04 4.98 4.69
N PHE A 287 -17.01 5.39 3.94
CA PHE A 287 -15.68 5.63 4.48
C PHE A 287 -15.59 7.04 5.05
N ILE A 288 -15.59 7.15 6.39
CA ILE A 288 -15.37 8.43 7.04
C ILE A 288 -14.02 9.00 6.62
N THR A 289 -12.99 8.16 6.59
CA THR A 289 -11.64 8.39 6.11
C THR A 289 -10.94 7.06 5.89
N SER A 290 -9.65 7.10 5.54
CA SER A 290 -8.76 5.95 5.52
C SER A 290 -7.55 6.21 6.40
N VAL A 291 -7.01 5.15 7.02
CA VAL A 291 -5.77 5.16 7.80
C VAL A 291 -4.71 4.49 6.94
N GLU A 292 -3.78 5.27 6.40
CA GLU A 292 -2.95 4.90 5.24
C GLU A 292 -1.50 4.64 5.60
N LYS A 293 -0.89 3.66 4.95
CA LYS A 293 0.57 3.54 4.81
C LYS A 293 1.04 4.22 3.53
N GLY A 294 2.13 4.97 3.58
CA GLY A 294 2.77 5.58 2.42
C GLY A 294 3.53 4.57 1.54
N ILE A 295 2.90 3.41 1.28
CA ILE A 295 3.50 2.28 0.57
C ILE A 295 3.89 2.67 -0.87
N THR A 296 2.98 3.32 -1.58
CA THR A 296 3.20 3.72 -2.97
C THR A 296 4.47 4.55 -3.14
N GLU A 297 4.67 5.55 -2.29
CA GLU A 297 5.84 6.44 -2.40
C GLU A 297 7.14 5.78 -1.92
N SER A 298 7.10 4.98 -0.84
CA SER A 298 8.29 4.29 -0.34
C SER A 298 8.77 3.20 -1.30
N VAL A 299 7.87 2.44 -1.90
CA VAL A 299 8.19 1.45 -2.95
C VAL A 299 8.73 2.14 -4.19
N LYS A 300 8.06 3.19 -4.68
CA LYS A 300 8.54 4.01 -5.81
C LYS A 300 9.96 4.52 -5.58
N THR A 301 10.22 5.09 -4.40
CA THR A 301 11.54 5.60 -4.03
C THR A 301 12.60 4.49 -4.03
N SER A 302 12.29 3.31 -3.48
CA SER A 302 13.19 2.16 -3.49
C SER A 302 13.51 1.69 -4.90
N VAL A 303 12.51 1.61 -5.79
CA VAL A 303 12.67 1.20 -7.18
C VAL A 303 13.52 2.22 -7.95
N LEU A 304 13.21 3.51 -7.83
CA LEU A 304 13.99 4.58 -8.50
C LEU A 304 15.43 4.63 -8.02
N SER A 305 15.68 4.46 -6.71
CA SER A 305 17.04 4.41 -6.18
C SER A 305 17.83 3.23 -6.71
N ALA A 306 17.17 2.09 -6.92
CA ALA A 306 17.80 0.91 -7.52
C ALA A 306 18.11 1.12 -9.01
N ALA A 307 17.22 1.79 -9.74
CA ALA A 307 17.39 2.07 -11.17
C ALA A 307 18.52 3.07 -11.45
N ASN A 308 18.61 4.12 -10.65
CA ASN A 308 19.63 5.17 -10.81
C ASN A 308 20.98 4.87 -10.13
N GLY A 309 21.12 3.69 -9.51
CA GLY A 309 22.38 3.27 -8.88
C GLY A 309 22.65 3.83 -7.48
N SER A 310 21.71 4.57 -6.89
CA SER A 310 21.83 5.16 -5.54
C SER A 310 21.27 4.26 -4.41
N PHE A 311 20.83 3.05 -4.73
CA PHE A 311 20.24 2.12 -3.78
C PHE A 311 21.17 1.85 -2.59
N LYS A 312 20.60 1.95 -1.41
CA LYS A 312 21.23 1.55 -0.15
C LYS A 312 20.25 0.69 0.63
N GLY A 313 20.73 -0.45 1.14
CA GLY A 313 19.98 -1.20 2.13
C GLY A 313 19.84 -0.39 3.41
N GLY A 314 18.81 -0.70 4.18
CA GLY A 314 18.51 -0.01 5.43
C GLY A 314 17.02 -0.03 5.76
N ASN A 315 16.64 0.71 6.80
CA ASN A 315 15.26 0.80 7.23
C ASN A 315 14.65 2.15 6.83
N TYR A 316 13.53 2.12 6.14
CA TYR A 316 12.62 3.24 6.04
C TYR A 316 11.50 3.06 7.08
N ILE A 317 11.25 4.07 7.88
CA ILE A 317 10.13 4.12 8.82
C ILE A 317 9.19 5.24 8.38
N GLY A 318 8.01 4.85 7.90
CA GLY A 318 6.93 5.78 7.58
C GLY A 318 6.30 6.35 8.85
N THR A 319 6.10 7.66 8.92
CA THR A 319 5.52 8.39 10.06
C THR A 319 4.58 9.47 9.56
N LEU A 320 3.77 10.07 10.45
CA LEU A 320 2.99 11.28 10.10
C LEU A 320 3.90 12.39 9.56
N GLN A 321 5.07 12.59 10.17
CA GLN A 321 6.00 13.66 9.82
C GLN A 321 6.55 13.54 8.39
N ASN A 322 6.79 12.34 7.90
CA ASN A 322 7.34 12.10 6.55
C ASN A 322 6.30 11.64 5.52
N GLY A 323 5.02 11.64 5.87
CA GLY A 323 3.94 11.20 5.01
C GLY A 323 3.87 9.68 4.79
N GLY A 324 4.60 8.91 5.60
CA GLY A 324 4.59 7.46 5.54
C GLY A 324 3.50 6.80 6.38
N ALA A 325 2.85 7.56 7.26
CA ALA A 325 1.60 7.22 7.94
C ALA A 325 0.68 8.44 7.75
N VAL A 326 -0.55 8.25 7.31
CA VAL A 326 -1.43 9.36 6.88
C VAL A 326 -2.88 9.05 7.20
N LEU A 327 -3.60 10.07 7.70
CA LEU A 327 -5.05 10.03 7.67
C LEU A 327 -5.53 10.67 6.36
N ALA A 328 -6.24 9.91 5.52
CA ALA A 328 -6.73 10.37 4.22
C ALA A 328 -7.60 11.63 4.34
N PRO A 329 -7.65 12.46 3.30
CA PRO A 329 -8.57 13.58 3.26
C PRO A 329 -10.02 13.08 3.33
N PHE A 330 -10.90 13.89 3.90
CA PHE A 330 -12.32 13.58 3.89
C PHE A 330 -12.89 13.74 2.48
N HIS A 331 -13.59 12.71 2.00
CA HIS A 331 -14.38 12.77 0.77
C HIS A 331 -15.86 13.04 1.07
N ALA A 332 -16.64 13.45 0.07
CA ALA A 332 -18.08 13.62 0.24
C ALA A 332 -18.76 12.29 0.61
N PRO A 333 -19.69 12.26 1.59
CA PRO A 333 -20.27 13.42 2.27
C PRO A 333 -19.49 13.90 3.50
N TRP A 334 -18.38 13.26 3.87
CA TRP A 334 -17.66 13.45 5.13
C TRP A 334 -16.95 14.81 5.23
N THR A 335 -16.65 15.46 4.09
CA THR A 335 -16.14 16.84 4.08
C THR A 335 -17.00 17.83 4.88
N THR A 336 -18.31 17.59 4.94
CA THR A 336 -19.28 18.41 5.64
C THR A 336 -19.87 17.75 6.89
N HIS A 337 -19.86 16.41 6.94
CA HIS A 337 -20.43 15.68 8.07
C HIS A 337 -19.47 15.62 9.28
N VAL A 338 -18.15 15.67 9.06
CA VAL A 338 -17.19 15.78 10.16
C VAL A 338 -17.19 17.23 10.67
N PRO A 339 -17.54 17.48 11.94
CA PRO A 339 -17.61 18.84 12.49
C PRO A 339 -16.28 19.58 12.35
N ALA A 340 -16.32 20.86 11.99
CA ALA A 340 -15.12 21.69 11.82
C ALA A 340 -14.27 21.75 13.09
N SER A 341 -14.89 21.74 14.28
CA SER A 341 -14.18 21.66 15.56
C SER A 341 -13.37 20.37 15.69
N LEU A 342 -13.95 19.21 15.31
CA LEU A 342 -13.28 17.94 15.36
C LEU A 342 -12.11 17.87 14.33
N GLN A 343 -12.30 18.44 13.12
CA GLN A 343 -11.22 18.56 12.14
C GLN A 343 -10.05 19.43 12.67
N ALA A 344 -10.35 20.52 13.37
CA ALA A 344 -9.33 21.39 14.00
C ALA A 344 -8.59 20.65 15.12
N GLU A 345 -9.32 19.86 15.93
CA GLU A 345 -8.70 19.03 16.96
C GLU A 345 -7.75 17.99 16.37
N LEU A 346 -8.15 17.28 15.31
CA LEU A 346 -7.31 16.30 14.61
C LEU A 346 -6.01 16.94 14.12
N LYS A 347 -6.06 18.11 13.50
CA LYS A 347 -4.85 18.84 13.06
C LYS A 347 -3.94 19.19 14.22
N THR A 348 -4.52 19.61 15.36
CA THR A 348 -3.77 19.93 16.56
C THR A 348 -3.08 18.68 17.14
N ILE A 349 -3.80 17.57 17.21
CA ILE A 349 -3.29 16.28 17.71
C ILE A 349 -2.20 15.76 16.78
N GLN A 350 -2.40 15.82 15.47
CA GLN A 350 -1.39 15.44 14.49
C GLN A 350 -0.07 16.20 14.74
N SER A 351 -0.12 17.53 14.84
CA SER A 351 1.08 18.33 15.12
C SER A 351 1.71 17.99 16.47
N GLN A 352 0.92 17.59 17.45
CA GLN A 352 1.42 17.15 18.75
C GLN A 352 2.11 15.79 18.68
N ILE A 353 1.63 14.87 17.84
CA ILE A 353 2.28 13.58 17.58
C ILE A 353 3.58 13.81 16.79
N GLU A 354 3.54 14.60 15.74
CA GLU A 354 4.72 14.94 14.91
C GLU A 354 5.85 15.59 15.72
N SER A 355 5.50 16.42 16.70
CA SER A 355 6.47 17.06 17.62
C SER A 355 6.87 16.20 18.81
N GLY A 356 6.32 14.98 18.95
CA GLY A 356 6.58 14.09 20.07
C GLY A 356 5.93 14.50 21.41
N LYS A 357 5.03 15.50 21.39
CA LYS A 357 4.28 15.91 22.60
C LYS A 357 3.22 14.87 22.97
N ILE A 358 2.63 14.21 21.99
CA ILE A 358 1.80 13.02 22.17
C ILE A 358 2.57 11.85 21.56
N VAL A 359 2.73 10.78 22.33
CA VAL A 359 3.33 9.54 21.87
C VAL A 359 2.29 8.45 22.02
N PRO A 360 1.60 8.07 20.93
CA PRO A 360 0.64 6.97 20.97
C PRO A 360 1.30 5.68 21.46
N ALA A 361 0.59 4.94 22.31
CA ALA A 361 1.10 3.70 22.87
C ALA A 361 0.90 2.53 21.92
N THR A 362 1.87 1.61 21.90
CA THR A 362 1.73 0.32 21.20
C THR A 362 2.67 -0.70 21.84
N LYS A 363 2.27 -1.98 21.81
CA LYS A 363 3.14 -3.11 22.16
C LYS A 363 3.81 -3.75 20.95
N SER A 364 3.54 -3.21 19.76
CA SER A 364 4.11 -3.61 18.48
C SER A 364 4.88 -2.47 17.81
N PRO A 365 5.90 -1.86 18.48
CA PRO A 365 6.62 -0.73 17.91
C PRO A 365 7.40 -1.14 16.66
N VAL A 366 7.46 -0.27 15.66
CA VAL A 366 8.38 -0.43 14.53
C VAL A 366 9.81 -0.22 14.98
N GLN A 367 10.73 -1.05 14.52
CA GLN A 367 12.14 -1.06 14.89
C GLN A 367 13.03 -0.53 13.76
#